data_6329bbbbbb00e34f75fff7535631775b
#
_entry.id   6329bbbbbb00e34f75fff7535631775b
#
_cell.length_a   1.000
_cell.length_b   1.000
_cell.length_c   1.000
_cell.angle_alpha   90.00
_cell.angle_beta   90.00
_cell.angle_gamma   90.00
#
_symmetry.space_group_name_H-M   'P 1'
#
loop_
_entity.id
_entity.type
_entity.pdbx_description
1 polymer ?
#
loop_
_entity_poly.entity_id
_entity_poly.type
_entity_poly.pdbx_seq_one_letter_code
_entity_poly.pdbx_strand_id
1 'polypeptide(L)'
;MVSEVGTTVETTWARIDGLRVRCLAAGTGRALPVLLLHGGGFDAAEFSYRYAIGPLSRLRPVLAFDWPGYGGSDKPNHRFDLAYYARFLSHLMDSLGIQRAALVGTSMGGGAALSFALWSPERVEKLVLVASYGLGKDIPRGRIGYFLVHAPLAADLVYTLLRRSRRAAFRVA
;
A
#
# COMPACT_ATOMS: atom_id res chain seq x y z
N MET A 1 -30.76 -12.98 -12.80
CA MET A 1 -30.10 -11.67 -12.93
C MET A 1 -29.91 -11.12 -11.54
N VAL A 2 -28.72 -11.27 -10.97
CA VAL A 2 -28.36 -10.62 -9.70
C VAL A 2 -27.97 -9.20 -10.08
N SER A 3 -28.76 -8.21 -9.69
CA SER A 3 -28.42 -6.80 -9.85
C SER A 3 -27.11 -6.57 -9.14
N GLU A 4 -26.07 -6.21 -9.88
CA GLU A 4 -24.84 -5.67 -9.33
C GLU A 4 -25.19 -4.34 -8.64
N VAL A 5 -25.45 -4.40 -7.35
CA VAL A 5 -25.41 -3.20 -6.50
C VAL A 5 -23.94 -2.79 -6.48
N GLY A 6 -23.59 -1.88 -7.37
CA GLY A 6 -22.23 -1.39 -7.52
C GLY A 6 -21.81 -0.73 -6.22
N THR A 7 -20.87 -1.34 -5.54
CA THR A 7 -20.25 -0.70 -4.39
C THR A 7 -19.41 0.46 -4.89
N THR A 8 -19.82 1.69 -4.58
CA THR A 8 -19.07 2.90 -4.97
C THR A 8 -17.77 2.96 -4.19
N VAL A 9 -16.66 3.07 -4.90
CA VAL A 9 -15.36 3.36 -4.32
C VAL A 9 -15.16 4.86 -4.35
N GLU A 10 -15.03 5.47 -3.18
CA GLU A 10 -14.86 6.91 -3.05
C GLU A 10 -13.39 7.25 -2.85
N THR A 11 -12.91 8.28 -3.58
CA THR A 11 -11.60 8.86 -3.32
C THR A 11 -11.74 9.95 -2.26
N THR A 12 -11.05 9.77 -1.14
CA THR A 12 -10.99 10.72 -0.03
C THR A 12 -9.55 11.12 0.27
N TRP A 13 -9.40 12.10 1.14
CA TRP A 13 -8.08 12.62 1.51
C TRP A 13 -8.00 12.76 3.02
N ALA A 14 -6.92 12.26 3.58
CA ALA A 14 -6.58 12.43 4.98
C ALA A 14 -5.32 13.30 5.12
N ARG A 15 -5.15 13.94 6.27
CA ARG A 15 -3.90 14.63 6.62
C ARG A 15 -3.26 13.88 7.78
N ILE A 16 -2.13 13.25 7.52
CA ILE A 16 -1.39 12.40 8.46
C ILE A 16 0.03 12.95 8.58
N ASP A 17 0.47 13.29 9.77
CA ASP A 17 1.81 13.90 10.02
C ASP A 17 2.10 15.10 9.11
N GLY A 18 1.07 15.91 8.86
CA GLY A 18 1.17 17.06 7.96
C GLY A 18 1.09 16.72 6.47
N LEU A 19 1.18 15.46 6.07
CA LEU A 19 1.12 15.01 4.68
C LEU A 19 -0.32 14.79 4.23
N ARG A 20 -0.60 15.14 2.98
CA ARG A 20 -1.86 14.83 2.33
C ARG A 20 -1.80 13.41 1.76
N VAL A 21 -2.72 12.57 2.18
CA VAL A 21 -2.77 11.13 1.86
C VAL A 21 -4.03 10.82 1.06
N ARG A 22 -3.86 10.24 -0.13
CA ARG A 22 -4.99 9.77 -0.94
C ARG A 22 -5.48 8.45 -0.39
N CYS A 23 -6.79 8.35 -0.18
CA CYS A 23 -7.48 7.16 0.30
C CYS A 23 -8.58 6.75 -0.67
N LEU A 24 -8.77 5.45 -0.84
CA LEU A 24 -9.87 4.83 -1.53
C LEU A 24 -10.71 4.09 -0.48
N ALA A 25 -11.92 4.55 -0.25
CA ALA A 25 -12.82 4.00 0.76
C ALA A 25 -14.04 3.37 0.12
N ALA A 26 -14.50 2.24 0.64
CA ALA A 26 -15.72 1.58 0.19
C ALA A 26 -16.34 0.75 1.31
N GLY A 27 -17.65 0.58 1.23
CA GLY A 27 -18.43 -0.15 2.23
C GLY A 27 -18.65 0.66 3.52
N THR A 28 -19.65 0.24 4.25
CA THR A 28 -20.07 0.86 5.52
C THR A 28 -20.36 -0.24 6.54
N GLY A 29 -20.58 0.15 7.78
CA GLY A 29 -21.01 -0.76 8.83
C GLY A 29 -20.13 -0.72 10.07
N ARG A 30 -20.46 -1.58 11.05
CA ARG A 30 -19.79 -1.64 12.36
C ARG A 30 -18.68 -2.69 12.45
N ALA A 31 -18.52 -3.50 11.40
CA ALA A 31 -17.42 -4.48 11.35
C ALA A 31 -16.06 -3.77 11.33
N LEU A 32 -15.05 -4.41 11.90
CA LEU A 32 -13.68 -3.89 11.83
C LEU A 32 -13.24 -3.75 10.36
N PRO A 33 -12.61 -2.63 10.00
CA PRO A 33 -12.23 -2.36 8.62
C PRO A 33 -11.10 -3.27 8.14
N VAL A 34 -11.01 -3.40 6.81
CA VAL A 34 -9.84 -3.96 6.12
C VAL A 34 -9.00 -2.82 5.59
N LEU A 35 -7.73 -2.77 5.96
CA LEU A 35 -6.75 -1.85 5.40
C LEU A 35 -5.92 -2.58 4.34
N LEU A 36 -5.86 -2.01 3.15
CA LEU A 36 -5.15 -2.56 1.98
C LEU A 36 -3.88 -1.75 1.72
N LEU A 37 -2.73 -2.40 1.84
CA LEU A 37 -1.41 -1.80 1.91
C LEU A 37 -0.60 -2.22 0.67
N HIS A 38 -0.49 -1.33 -0.32
CA HIS A 38 0.15 -1.61 -1.60
C HIS A 38 1.68 -1.76 -1.51
N GLY A 39 2.29 -2.28 -2.56
CA GLY A 39 3.71 -2.55 -2.66
C GLY A 39 4.56 -1.30 -2.92
N GLY A 40 5.83 -1.53 -3.24
CA GLY A 40 6.79 -0.50 -3.64
C GLY A 40 6.92 -0.36 -5.15
N GLY A 41 7.88 0.49 -5.61
CA GLY A 41 8.14 0.72 -7.03
C GLY A 41 7.11 1.64 -7.69
N PHE A 42 6.52 1.21 -8.80
CA PHE A 42 5.48 1.98 -9.53
C PHE A 42 4.07 1.60 -9.11
N ASP A 43 3.88 1.30 -7.82
CA ASP A 43 2.60 0.85 -7.28
C ASP A 43 1.80 1.99 -6.63
N ALA A 44 0.50 1.74 -6.45
CA ALA A 44 -0.45 2.60 -5.76
C ALA A 44 -1.64 1.74 -5.29
N ALA A 45 -2.43 2.26 -4.36
CA ALA A 45 -3.61 1.57 -3.84
C ALA A 45 -4.57 1.09 -4.95
N GLU A 46 -4.78 1.94 -5.96
CA GLU A 46 -5.64 1.63 -7.10
C GLU A 46 -5.08 0.49 -7.98
N PHE A 47 -3.77 0.46 -8.22
CA PHE A 47 -3.16 -0.60 -9.03
C PHE A 47 -3.23 -1.96 -8.35
N SER A 48 -2.83 -2.03 -7.08
CA SER A 48 -2.83 -3.29 -6.35
C SER A 48 -4.24 -3.80 -6.04
N TYR A 49 -5.22 -2.91 -5.78
CA TYR A 49 -6.44 -3.32 -5.10
C TYR A 49 -7.76 -2.97 -5.81
N ARG A 50 -7.73 -2.40 -7.02
CA ARG A 50 -8.95 -2.00 -7.77
C ARG A 50 -10.00 -3.11 -7.90
N TYR A 51 -9.56 -4.37 -8.02
CA TYR A 51 -10.47 -5.51 -8.13
C TYR A 51 -10.84 -6.15 -6.79
N ALA A 52 -10.12 -5.82 -5.71
CA ALA A 52 -10.35 -6.37 -4.38
C ALA A 52 -11.26 -5.49 -3.51
N ILE A 53 -11.20 -4.16 -3.69
CA ILE A 53 -11.97 -3.20 -2.87
C ILE A 53 -13.46 -3.50 -2.93
N GLY A 54 -14.04 -3.60 -4.14
CA GLY A 54 -15.48 -3.82 -4.32
C GLY A 54 -15.99 -5.10 -3.67
N PRO A 55 -15.44 -6.29 -3.97
CA PRO A 55 -15.86 -7.53 -3.32
C PRO A 55 -15.71 -7.51 -1.80
N LEU A 56 -14.60 -7.00 -1.27
CA LEU A 56 -14.37 -6.94 0.18
C LEU A 56 -15.34 -5.96 0.88
N SER A 57 -15.67 -4.84 0.23
CA SER A 57 -16.55 -3.83 0.81
C SER A 57 -18.00 -4.27 0.98
N ARG A 58 -18.41 -5.36 0.34
CA ARG A 58 -19.71 -6.01 0.60
C ARG A 58 -19.76 -6.72 1.94
N LEU A 59 -18.61 -7.02 2.52
CA LEU A 59 -18.48 -7.77 3.77
C LEU A 59 -18.17 -6.85 4.96
N ARG A 60 -17.39 -5.80 4.74
CA ARG A 60 -16.92 -4.87 5.79
C ARG A 60 -16.34 -3.59 5.17
N PRO A 61 -16.20 -2.50 5.95
CA PRO A 61 -15.54 -1.30 5.48
C PRO A 61 -14.12 -1.61 4.97
N VAL A 62 -13.74 -1.01 3.84
CA VAL A 62 -12.42 -1.17 3.22
C VAL A 62 -11.79 0.19 3.04
N LEU A 63 -10.52 0.30 3.38
CA LEU A 63 -9.70 1.47 3.13
C LEU A 63 -8.40 1.03 2.48
N ALA A 64 -8.15 1.48 1.26
CA ALA A 64 -6.85 1.43 0.63
C ALA A 64 -6.27 2.85 0.58
N PHE A 65 -4.99 3.03 0.74
CA PHE A 65 -4.39 4.36 0.66
C PHE A 65 -3.03 4.31 -0.01
N ASP A 66 -2.66 5.42 -0.64
CA ASP A 66 -1.33 5.57 -1.20
C ASP A 66 -0.35 5.94 -0.10
N TRP A 67 0.73 5.17 0.06
CA TRP A 67 1.80 5.50 0.98
C TRP A 67 2.42 6.88 0.67
N PRO A 68 2.99 7.60 1.67
CA PRO A 68 3.86 8.74 1.40
C PRO A 68 4.95 8.37 0.39
N GLY A 69 5.11 9.22 -0.62
CA GLY A 69 6.03 8.94 -1.73
C GLY A 69 5.37 8.27 -2.95
N TYR A 70 4.12 7.77 -2.82
CA TYR A 70 3.45 6.99 -3.87
C TYR A 70 2.13 7.62 -4.33
N GLY A 71 1.67 7.14 -5.49
CA GLY A 71 0.36 7.46 -6.05
C GLY A 71 0.00 8.94 -6.01
N GLY A 72 -1.17 9.27 -5.47
CA GLY A 72 -1.67 10.62 -5.28
C GLY A 72 -1.24 11.29 -3.98
N SER A 73 -0.63 10.54 -3.04
CA SER A 73 -0.15 11.09 -1.77
C SER A 73 1.06 12.00 -1.92
N ASP A 74 1.31 12.84 -0.92
CA ASP A 74 2.48 13.72 -0.87
C ASP A 74 3.78 12.94 -0.96
N LYS A 75 4.79 13.55 -1.57
CA LYS A 75 6.11 12.97 -1.82
C LYS A 75 7.19 13.79 -1.13
N PRO A 76 7.27 13.72 0.22
CA PRO A 76 8.29 14.44 0.96
C PRO A 76 9.68 13.89 0.63
N ASN A 77 10.67 14.78 0.66
CA ASN A 77 12.07 14.37 0.53
C ASN A 77 12.53 13.70 1.84
N HIS A 78 12.25 12.43 1.96
CA HIS A 78 12.54 11.63 3.14
C HIS A 78 13.02 10.23 2.77
N ARG A 79 13.84 9.64 3.62
CA ARG A 79 14.26 8.24 3.47
C ARG A 79 13.20 7.35 4.11
N PHE A 80 12.55 6.52 3.30
CA PHE A 80 11.53 5.59 3.74
C PHE A 80 12.11 4.21 4.04
N ASP A 81 11.76 3.66 5.19
CA ASP A 81 12.04 2.27 5.57
C ASP A 81 10.76 1.61 6.11
N LEU A 82 10.82 0.31 6.40
CA LEU A 82 9.65 -0.41 6.93
C LEU A 82 9.19 0.12 8.29
N ALA A 83 10.12 0.57 9.13
CA ALA A 83 9.79 1.14 10.43
C ALA A 83 9.03 2.46 10.29
N TYR A 84 9.40 3.28 9.30
CA TYR A 84 8.64 4.48 8.95
C TYR A 84 7.22 4.14 8.53
N TYR A 85 7.04 3.19 7.60
CA TYR A 85 5.70 2.82 7.12
C TYR A 85 4.85 2.17 8.21
N ALA A 86 5.43 1.39 9.12
CA ALA A 86 4.72 0.84 10.27
C ALA A 86 4.23 1.93 11.23
N ARG A 87 5.06 2.93 11.55
CA ARG A 87 4.65 4.10 12.36
C ARG A 87 3.59 4.94 11.64
N PHE A 88 3.78 5.18 10.34
CA PHE A 88 2.82 5.91 9.54
C PHE A 88 1.44 5.21 9.53
N LEU A 89 1.40 3.88 9.43
CA LEU A 89 0.17 3.10 9.53
C LEU A 89 -0.51 3.32 10.89
N SER A 90 0.25 3.36 12.00
CA SER A 90 -0.29 3.68 13.31
C SER A 90 -0.96 5.07 13.33
N HIS A 91 -0.25 6.08 12.86
CA HIS A 91 -0.75 7.46 12.83
C HIS A 91 -1.97 7.61 11.91
N LEU A 92 -1.99 6.91 10.78
CA LEU A 92 -3.15 6.87 9.89
C LEU A 92 -4.36 6.26 10.61
N MET A 93 -4.19 5.11 11.25
CA MET A 93 -5.26 4.47 12.02
C MET A 93 -5.77 5.39 13.13
N ASP A 94 -4.87 6.06 13.88
CA ASP A 94 -5.22 6.98 14.95
C ASP A 94 -6.01 8.18 14.42
N SER A 95 -5.54 8.79 13.34
CA SER A 95 -6.19 9.96 12.71
C SER A 95 -7.58 9.65 12.15
N LEU A 96 -7.84 8.40 11.80
CA LEU A 96 -9.13 7.92 11.30
C LEU A 96 -10.01 7.27 12.39
N GLY A 97 -9.57 7.25 13.65
CA GLY A 97 -10.28 6.62 14.76
C GLY A 97 -10.33 5.09 14.68
N ILE A 98 -9.43 4.47 13.89
CA ILE A 98 -9.38 3.01 13.70
C ILE A 98 -8.53 2.39 14.81
N GLN A 99 -9.19 1.83 15.81
CA GLN A 99 -8.48 1.18 16.92
C GLN A 99 -7.89 -0.18 16.52
N ARG A 100 -8.60 -0.94 15.68
CA ARG A 100 -8.22 -2.29 15.25
C ARG A 100 -8.69 -2.54 13.82
N ALA A 101 -7.89 -3.27 13.03
CA ALA A 101 -8.20 -3.58 11.64
C ALA A 101 -7.67 -4.94 11.19
N ALA A 102 -8.26 -5.51 10.14
CA ALA A 102 -7.60 -6.54 9.34
C ALA A 102 -6.65 -5.86 8.35
N LEU A 103 -5.42 -6.37 8.24
CA LEU A 103 -4.40 -5.83 7.33
C LEU A 103 -4.16 -6.80 6.18
N VAL A 104 -4.17 -6.29 4.97
CA VAL A 104 -3.78 -7.01 3.75
C VAL A 104 -2.64 -6.26 3.11
N GLY A 105 -1.46 -6.83 3.08
CA GLY A 105 -0.26 -6.17 2.58
C GLY A 105 0.42 -6.93 1.46
N THR A 106 0.74 -6.24 0.36
CA THR A 106 1.47 -6.77 -0.77
C THR A 106 2.91 -6.28 -0.76
N SER A 107 3.90 -7.16 -0.95
CA SER A 107 5.33 -6.83 -1.08
C SER A 107 5.81 -5.91 0.05
N MET A 108 6.20 -4.67 -0.23
CA MET A 108 6.58 -3.65 0.76
C MET A 108 5.47 -3.39 1.78
N GLY A 109 4.21 -3.26 1.33
CA GLY A 109 3.04 -3.10 2.21
C GLY A 109 2.84 -4.29 3.14
N GLY A 110 3.17 -5.51 2.68
CA GLY A 110 3.22 -6.71 3.52
C GLY A 110 4.29 -6.61 4.61
N GLY A 111 5.48 -6.14 4.26
CA GLY A 111 6.56 -5.90 5.23
C GLY A 111 6.20 -4.84 6.27
N ALA A 112 5.55 -3.76 5.85
CA ALA A 112 5.05 -2.72 6.76
C ALA A 112 3.95 -3.26 7.69
N ALA A 113 2.99 -4.04 7.15
CA ALA A 113 1.94 -4.70 7.92
C ALA A 113 2.50 -5.69 8.95
N LEU A 114 3.50 -6.49 8.56
CA LEU A 114 4.17 -7.42 9.46
C LEU A 114 4.90 -6.68 10.58
N SER A 115 5.67 -5.62 10.23
CA SER A 115 6.36 -4.79 11.21
C SER A 115 5.39 -4.15 12.20
N PHE A 116 4.26 -3.64 11.71
CA PHE A 116 3.20 -3.09 12.56
C PHE A 116 2.57 -4.16 13.48
N ALA A 117 2.25 -5.35 12.93
CA ALA A 117 1.67 -6.44 13.69
C ALA A 117 2.60 -6.98 14.80
N LEU A 118 3.90 -6.94 14.59
CA LEU A 118 4.90 -7.30 15.61
C LEU A 118 5.02 -6.23 16.71
N TRP A 119 4.79 -4.97 16.35
CA TRP A 119 4.90 -3.83 17.28
C TRP A 119 3.61 -3.57 18.06
N SER A 120 2.44 -3.72 17.42
CA SER A 120 1.12 -3.45 18.01
C SER A 120 0.13 -4.58 17.66
N PRO A 121 0.35 -5.82 18.15
CA PRO A 121 -0.45 -6.99 17.79
C PRO A 121 -1.93 -6.84 18.20
N GLU A 122 -2.22 -6.11 19.26
CA GLU A 122 -3.57 -5.83 19.75
C GLU A 122 -4.41 -5.02 18.76
N ARG A 123 -3.77 -4.28 17.87
CA ARG A 123 -4.42 -3.46 16.83
C ARG A 123 -4.68 -4.23 15.54
N VAL A 124 -4.24 -5.49 15.45
CA VAL A 124 -4.40 -6.32 14.25
C VAL A 124 -5.42 -7.41 14.52
N GLU A 125 -6.50 -7.43 13.75
CA GLU A 125 -7.50 -8.50 13.80
C GLU A 125 -7.02 -9.74 13.06
N LYS A 126 -6.56 -9.50 11.82
CA LYS A 126 -6.05 -10.51 10.89
C LYS A 126 -4.95 -9.90 10.05
N LEU A 127 -3.99 -10.73 9.68
CA LEU A 127 -2.89 -10.33 8.82
C LEU A 127 -2.84 -11.24 7.59
N VAL A 128 -2.95 -10.65 6.41
CA VAL A 128 -2.80 -11.33 5.12
C VAL A 128 -1.58 -10.75 4.42
N LEU A 129 -0.62 -11.60 4.10
CA LEU A 129 0.65 -11.24 3.46
C LEU A 129 0.71 -11.84 2.07
N VAL A 130 0.80 -10.98 1.05
CA VAL A 130 0.88 -11.37 -0.36
C VAL A 130 2.27 -11.05 -0.88
N ALA A 131 3.07 -12.08 -1.19
CA ALA A 131 4.46 -11.94 -1.63
C ALA A 131 5.25 -10.93 -0.78
N SER A 132 5.08 -10.99 0.55
CA SER A 132 5.54 -9.99 1.50
C SER A 132 7.07 -9.88 1.53
N TYR A 133 7.56 -8.64 1.58
CA TYR A 133 8.93 -8.38 1.96
C TYR A 133 9.17 -8.77 3.42
N GLY A 134 10.37 -9.32 3.71
CA GLY A 134 10.81 -9.64 5.07
C GLY A 134 10.50 -11.08 5.54
N LEU A 135 9.88 -11.92 4.73
CA LEU A 135 9.62 -13.34 5.06
C LEU A 135 10.69 -14.30 4.55
N GLY A 136 11.57 -13.87 3.65
CA GLY A 136 12.65 -14.66 3.08
C GLY A 136 14.03 -14.12 3.44
N LYS A 137 15.02 -15.02 3.52
CA LYS A 137 16.42 -14.65 3.75
C LYS A 137 17.13 -14.21 2.47
N ASP A 138 16.67 -14.67 1.31
CA ASP A 138 17.32 -14.43 0.03
C ASP A 138 16.31 -13.92 -1.00
N ILE A 139 16.56 -12.73 -1.53
CA ILE A 139 15.98 -12.30 -2.79
C ILE A 139 16.94 -12.80 -3.88
N PRO A 140 16.60 -13.87 -4.65
CA PRO A 140 17.40 -14.24 -5.81
C PRO A 140 17.47 -13.03 -6.74
N ARG A 141 18.66 -12.54 -7.05
CA ARG A 141 18.91 -11.25 -7.73
C ARG A 141 18.83 -9.99 -6.83
N GLY A 142 18.60 -10.11 -5.53
CA GLY A 142 18.57 -8.96 -4.60
C GLY A 142 19.82 -8.10 -4.63
N ARG A 143 21.01 -8.72 -4.82
CA ARG A 143 22.28 -7.99 -4.99
C ARG A 143 22.32 -7.17 -6.29
N ILE A 144 21.79 -7.71 -7.39
CA ILE A 144 21.70 -6.99 -8.68
C ILE A 144 20.64 -5.91 -8.60
N GLY A 145 19.44 -6.22 -8.06
CA GLY A 145 18.38 -5.24 -7.84
C GLY A 145 18.81 -4.13 -6.88
N TYR A 146 19.48 -4.48 -5.78
CA TYR A 146 20.05 -3.51 -4.85
C TYR A 146 21.09 -2.62 -5.55
N PHE A 147 21.99 -3.20 -6.33
CA PHE A 147 23.01 -2.45 -7.08
C PHE A 147 22.38 -1.51 -8.13
N LEU A 148 21.36 -1.97 -8.87
CA LEU A 148 20.67 -1.18 -9.87
C LEU A 148 19.89 0.01 -9.25
N VAL A 149 19.34 -0.18 -8.06
CA VAL A 149 18.58 0.90 -7.35
C VAL A 149 19.51 1.89 -6.66
N HIS A 150 20.68 1.44 -6.20
CA HIS A 150 21.63 2.27 -5.43
C HIS A 150 22.83 2.79 -6.24
N ALA A 151 23.01 2.34 -7.48
CA ALA A 151 24.02 2.88 -8.37
C ALA A 151 23.57 4.27 -8.88
N PRO A 152 24.32 5.35 -8.62
CA PRO A 152 23.87 6.74 -8.81
C PRO A 152 23.46 7.12 -10.23
N LEU A 153 23.82 6.33 -11.24
CA LEU A 153 23.46 6.58 -12.64
C LEU A 153 22.50 5.52 -13.22
N ALA A 154 22.39 4.35 -12.60
CA ALA A 154 21.57 3.26 -13.13
C ALA A 154 20.09 3.48 -12.87
N ALA A 155 19.72 4.01 -11.71
CA ALA A 155 18.34 4.34 -11.39
C ALA A 155 17.78 5.42 -12.34
N ASP A 156 18.55 6.48 -12.59
CA ASP A 156 18.16 7.56 -13.50
C ASP A 156 18.07 7.09 -14.95
N LEU A 157 18.98 6.22 -15.39
CA LEU A 157 18.96 5.64 -16.72
C LEU A 157 17.75 4.73 -16.91
N VAL A 158 17.49 3.82 -15.97
CA VAL A 158 16.32 2.93 -16.00
C VAL A 158 15.02 3.76 -15.97
N TYR A 159 14.94 4.75 -15.08
CA TYR A 159 13.79 5.65 -15.01
C TYR A 159 13.58 6.42 -16.31
N THR A 160 14.65 6.93 -16.92
CA THR A 160 14.59 7.69 -18.18
C THR A 160 14.17 6.80 -19.35
N LEU A 161 14.68 5.57 -19.42
CA LEU A 161 14.31 4.58 -20.44
C LEU A 161 12.84 4.14 -20.29
N LEU A 162 12.39 3.85 -19.08
CA LEU A 162 11.00 3.48 -18.80
C LEU A 162 10.03 4.64 -19.07
N ARG A 163 10.41 5.87 -18.72
CA ARG A 163 9.61 7.07 -19.00
C ARG A 163 9.46 7.36 -20.49
N ARG A 164 10.47 7.07 -21.32
CA ARG A 164 10.41 7.21 -22.78
C ARG A 164 9.56 6.13 -23.45
N SER A 165 9.45 4.96 -22.84
CA SER A 165 8.67 3.83 -23.34
C SER A 165 7.26 3.78 -22.72
N ARG A 166 6.41 4.76 -23.09
CA ARG A 166 4.98 4.75 -22.72
C ARG A 166 4.25 3.44 -23.11
N ARG A 167 4.82 2.64 -24.01
CA ARG A 167 4.27 1.34 -24.46
C ARG A 167 4.73 0.14 -23.61
N ALA A 168 5.82 0.24 -22.87
CA ALA A 168 6.32 -0.86 -22.03
C ALA A 168 5.65 -0.91 -20.64
N ALA A 169 5.25 0.23 -20.10
CA ALA A 169 4.60 0.31 -18.79
C ALA A 169 3.17 -0.28 -18.76
N PHE A 170 2.51 -0.43 -19.92
CA PHE A 170 1.15 -0.99 -20.01
C PHE A 170 1.08 -2.45 -20.48
N ARG A 171 2.21 -3.14 -20.66
CA ARG A 171 2.26 -4.56 -21.08
C ARG A 171 2.57 -5.54 -19.95
N VAL A 172 2.66 -5.08 -18.71
CA VAL A 172 2.91 -5.91 -17.52
C VAL A 172 1.72 -5.81 -16.55
N ALA A 173 0.55 -5.62 -17.10
CA ALA A 173 -0.72 -5.74 -16.36
C ALA A 173 -1.60 -6.81 -17.01
#